data_c97731fca62589e5e65f5a014a8ba816
#
_entry.id   c97731fca62589e5e65f5a014a8ba816
#
_cell.length_a   1.000
_cell.length_b   1.000
_cell.length_c   1.000
_cell.angle_alpha   90.00
_cell.angle_beta   90.00
_cell.angle_gamma   90.00
#
_symmetry.space_group_name_H-M   'P 1'
#
loop_
_entity.id
_entity.type
_entity.pdbx_description
1 polymer ?
#
loop_
_entity_poly.entity_id
_entity_poly.type
_entity_poly.pdbx_seq_one_letter_code
_entity_poly.pdbx_strand_id
1 'polypeptide(L)'
;YLTDRNLLQEPAWQCESRQELLENARQDDCLMARVETAGPERIQGYSVILGDDNACYDKFLVLFPEDTQGQREADRKVWTMNILPAYRQELEENLPDQKNVALGGFCVKRKTEQLPPGNYGIAVLAVHRISKLKLWNTTGKYMTEEKHV
;
A
#
# COMPACT_ATOMS: atom_id res chain seq x y z
N TYR A 1 2.80 19.03 17.23
CA TYR A 1 2.02 19.25 16.02
C TYR A 1 2.64 18.63 14.77
N LEU A 2 3.92 18.90 14.52
CA LEU A 2 4.60 18.27 13.38
C LEU A 2 4.73 16.76 13.54
N THR A 3 4.81 16.29 14.77
CA THR A 3 4.88 14.86 15.04
C THR A 3 3.60 14.12 14.67
N ASP A 4 2.47 14.82 14.65
CA ASP A 4 1.19 14.18 14.29
C ASP A 4 1.20 13.65 12.86
N ARG A 5 1.98 14.26 11.97
CA ARG A 5 2.10 13.84 10.59
C ARG A 5 2.89 12.55 10.41
N ASN A 6 3.70 12.22 11.41
CA ASN A 6 4.58 11.06 11.37
C ASN A 6 4.18 9.98 12.35
N LEU A 7 3.01 10.13 12.99
CA LEU A 7 2.51 9.09 13.87
C LEU A 7 2.18 7.83 13.09
N LEU A 8 2.39 6.69 13.74
CA LEU A 8 2.05 5.41 13.16
C LEU A 8 0.55 5.31 12.94
N GLN A 9 0.17 5.00 11.73
CA GLN A 9 -1.21 4.73 11.39
C GLN A 9 -1.63 3.37 11.95
N GLU A 10 -2.77 3.36 12.63
CA GLU A 10 -3.38 2.11 13.09
C GLU A 10 -4.06 1.43 11.91
N PRO A 11 -3.80 0.15 11.65
CA PRO A 11 -4.41 -0.52 10.53
C PRO A 11 -5.90 -0.78 10.73
N ALA A 12 -6.65 -0.63 9.65
CA ALA A 12 -8.05 -1.04 9.57
C ALA A 12 -8.14 -1.92 8.33
N TRP A 13 -7.69 -3.16 8.45
CA TRP A 13 -7.62 -4.09 7.34
C TRP A 13 -9.00 -4.59 6.95
N GLN A 14 -9.25 -4.59 5.64
CA GLN A 14 -10.48 -5.13 5.08
C GLN A 14 -10.13 -6.26 4.12
N CYS A 15 -10.88 -7.35 4.21
CA CYS A 15 -10.71 -8.48 3.32
C CYS A 15 -11.57 -8.27 2.08
N GLU A 16 -10.97 -8.32 0.92
CA GLU A 16 -11.66 -8.07 -0.34
C GLU A 16 -11.30 -9.12 -1.37
N SER A 17 -12.20 -9.31 -2.34
CA SER A 17 -11.91 -10.16 -3.49
C SER A 17 -10.79 -9.55 -4.32
N ARG A 18 -9.73 -10.33 -4.55
CA ARG A 18 -8.63 -9.90 -5.40
C ARG A 18 -9.11 -9.54 -6.80
N GLN A 19 -9.97 -10.39 -7.37
CA GLN A 19 -10.47 -10.19 -8.73
C GLN A 19 -11.26 -8.89 -8.84
N GLU A 20 -12.15 -8.62 -7.89
CA GLU A 20 -12.95 -7.40 -7.88
C GLU A 20 -12.11 -6.16 -7.64
N LEU A 21 -11.17 -6.24 -6.70
CA LEU A 21 -10.32 -5.09 -6.37
C LEU A 21 -9.49 -4.65 -7.56
N LEU A 22 -8.93 -5.60 -8.31
CA LEU A 22 -8.05 -5.31 -9.43
C LEU A 22 -8.77 -5.24 -10.76
N GLU A 23 -10.09 -5.36 -10.78
CA GLU A 23 -10.87 -5.21 -12.00
C GLU A 23 -10.67 -3.80 -12.55
N ASN A 24 -10.28 -3.73 -13.83
CA ASN A 24 -9.94 -2.49 -14.52
C ASN A 24 -8.75 -1.74 -13.91
N ALA A 25 -7.98 -2.39 -13.06
CA ALA A 25 -6.74 -1.83 -12.52
C ALA A 25 -5.58 -2.20 -13.44
N ARG A 26 -4.67 -1.24 -13.64
CA ARG A 26 -3.49 -1.46 -14.48
C ARG A 26 -2.26 -1.50 -13.58
N GLN A 27 -1.46 -2.54 -13.75
CA GLN A 27 -0.13 -2.56 -13.15
C GLN A 27 0.77 -1.64 -13.97
N ASP A 28 1.33 -0.63 -13.34
CA ASP A 28 2.06 0.40 -14.06
C ASP A 28 3.25 0.88 -13.22
N ASP A 29 4.41 0.92 -13.86
CA ASP A 29 5.63 1.36 -13.20
C ASP A 29 5.65 2.86 -12.92
N CYS A 30 4.72 3.64 -13.48
CA CYS A 30 4.60 5.05 -13.10
C CYS A 30 4.17 5.19 -11.63
N LEU A 31 3.54 4.18 -11.07
CA LEU A 31 3.34 4.10 -9.61
C LEU A 31 4.58 3.46 -9.01
N MET A 32 5.45 4.30 -8.46
CA MET A 32 6.66 3.87 -7.79
C MET A 32 6.33 3.59 -6.32
N ALA A 33 6.31 2.33 -5.95
CA ALA A 33 5.97 1.91 -4.60
C ALA A 33 7.18 1.23 -3.97
N ARG A 34 7.60 1.72 -2.81
CA ARG A 34 8.77 1.20 -2.09
C ARG A 34 8.44 0.98 -0.63
N VAL A 35 8.91 -0.15 -0.12
CA VAL A 35 8.86 -0.45 1.31
C VAL A 35 10.28 -0.49 1.83
N GLU A 36 10.54 0.35 2.82
CA GLU A 36 11.85 0.45 3.45
C GLU A 36 11.96 -0.47 4.65
N THR A 37 10.85 -0.64 5.35
CA THR A 37 10.77 -1.48 6.54
C THR A 37 9.49 -2.30 6.51
N ALA A 38 9.61 -3.61 6.59
CA ALA A 38 8.48 -4.53 6.74
C ALA A 38 8.77 -5.46 7.91
N GLY A 39 9.10 -4.86 9.04
CA GLY A 39 9.48 -5.59 10.25
C GLY A 39 8.28 -6.02 11.09
N PRO A 40 8.54 -6.59 12.28
CA PRO A 40 7.45 -7.08 13.14
C PRO A 40 6.59 -5.98 13.75
N GLU A 41 7.07 -4.74 13.77
CA GLU A 41 6.36 -3.64 14.41
C GLU A 41 5.63 -2.74 13.45
N ARG A 42 6.18 -2.55 12.24
CA ARG A 42 5.59 -1.58 11.30
C ARG A 42 5.97 -1.90 9.86
N ILE A 43 5.17 -1.33 8.95
CA ILE A 43 5.45 -1.27 7.51
C ILE A 43 5.62 0.20 7.16
N GLN A 44 6.76 0.56 6.61
CA GLN A 44 7.10 1.94 6.31
C GLN A 44 7.68 2.04 4.91
N GLY A 45 7.28 3.08 4.19
CA GLY A 45 7.77 3.29 2.84
C GLY A 45 7.15 4.52 2.21
N TYR A 46 7.10 4.52 0.89
CA TYR A 46 6.48 5.61 0.14
C TYR A 46 5.94 5.11 -1.19
N SER A 47 5.03 5.90 -1.76
CA SER A 47 4.52 5.68 -3.11
C SER A 47 4.29 7.00 -3.81
N VAL A 48 4.67 7.05 -5.09
CA VAL A 48 4.62 8.25 -5.91
C VAL A 48 4.12 7.86 -7.29
N ILE A 49 3.21 8.66 -7.84
CA ILE A 49 2.78 8.51 -9.22
C ILE A 49 3.58 9.50 -10.06
N LEU A 50 4.42 8.95 -10.95
CA LEU A 50 5.27 9.75 -11.83
C LEU A 50 4.45 10.26 -13.01
N GLY A 51 4.55 11.55 -13.28
CA GLY A 51 3.89 12.17 -14.42
C GLY A 51 2.45 12.62 -14.18
N ASP A 52 1.98 12.54 -12.94
CA ASP A 52 0.65 13.01 -12.59
C ASP A 52 0.65 13.67 -11.22
N ASP A 53 -0.44 14.34 -10.88
CA ASP A 53 -0.58 15.03 -9.60
C ASP A 53 -0.92 14.02 -8.50
N ASN A 54 0.01 13.82 -7.60
CA ASN A 54 -0.15 12.86 -6.50
C ASN A 54 -1.28 13.22 -5.55
N ALA A 55 -1.68 14.48 -5.50
CA ALA A 55 -2.79 14.91 -4.65
C ALA A 55 -4.15 14.42 -5.15
N CYS A 56 -4.24 13.94 -6.39
CA CYS A 56 -5.50 13.49 -6.98
C CYS A 56 -5.83 12.03 -6.72
N TYR A 57 -4.98 11.32 -5.99
CA TYR A 57 -5.12 9.88 -5.78
C TYR A 57 -5.34 9.52 -4.32
N ASP A 58 -6.24 8.59 -4.09
CA ASP A 58 -6.31 7.86 -2.83
C ASP A 58 -5.46 6.61 -2.95
N LYS A 59 -4.72 6.28 -1.91
CA LYS A 59 -3.78 5.15 -1.94
C LYS A 59 -4.14 4.13 -0.88
N PHE A 60 -3.91 2.87 -1.23
CA PHE A 60 -4.23 1.73 -0.38
C PHE A 60 -3.04 0.80 -0.33
N LEU A 61 -2.73 0.32 0.85
CA LEU A 61 -1.78 -0.77 1.01
C LEU A 61 -2.55 -2.08 0.78
N VAL A 62 -1.98 -2.96 -0.03
CA VAL A 62 -2.62 -4.22 -0.40
C VAL A 62 -1.69 -5.36 -0.04
N LEU A 63 -2.22 -6.33 0.70
CA LEU A 63 -1.49 -7.54 1.07
C LEU A 63 -2.05 -8.72 0.30
N PHE A 64 -1.20 -9.34 -0.49
CA PHE A 64 -1.54 -10.52 -1.28
C PHE A 64 -1.04 -11.77 -0.57
N PRO A 65 -1.94 -12.63 -0.06
CA PRO A 65 -1.49 -13.90 0.49
C PRO A 65 -0.74 -14.71 -0.57
N GLU A 66 0.43 -15.22 -0.21
CA GLU A 66 1.23 -16.01 -1.15
C GLU A 66 0.73 -17.43 -1.30
N ASP A 67 0.17 -18.00 -0.24
CA ASP A 67 -0.34 -19.36 -0.29
C ASP A 67 -1.77 -19.35 -0.84
N THR A 68 -1.86 -19.53 -2.15
CA THR A 68 -3.15 -19.61 -2.84
C THR A 68 -3.38 -20.99 -3.45
N GLN A 69 -2.62 -21.97 -3.01
CA GLN A 69 -2.70 -23.32 -3.55
C GLN A 69 -4.12 -23.89 -3.39
N GLY A 70 -4.65 -24.45 -4.48
CA GLY A 70 -5.99 -25.01 -4.48
C GLY A 70 -7.12 -24.02 -4.58
N GLN A 71 -6.83 -22.72 -4.60
CA GLN A 71 -7.86 -21.70 -4.73
C GLN A 71 -8.07 -21.32 -6.18
N ARG A 72 -9.34 -21.18 -6.57
CA ARG A 72 -9.66 -20.57 -7.86
C ARG A 72 -9.41 -19.08 -7.78
N GLU A 73 -9.10 -18.47 -8.91
CA GLU A 73 -8.82 -17.03 -8.95
C GLU A 73 -9.97 -16.20 -8.39
N ALA A 74 -11.21 -16.59 -8.68
CA ALA A 74 -12.39 -15.88 -8.17
C ALA A 74 -12.52 -15.93 -6.64
N ASP A 75 -11.88 -16.91 -5.99
CA ASP A 75 -11.97 -17.11 -4.55
C ASP A 75 -10.79 -16.50 -3.79
N ARG A 76 -9.82 -15.96 -4.51
CA ARG A 76 -8.64 -15.34 -3.87
C ARG A 76 -9.02 -14.03 -3.18
N LYS A 77 -8.52 -13.87 -1.97
CA LYS A 77 -8.76 -12.68 -1.16
C LYS A 77 -7.47 -11.91 -0.95
N VAL A 78 -7.61 -10.63 -0.73
CA VAL A 78 -6.52 -9.73 -0.35
C VAL A 78 -6.96 -8.92 0.84
N TRP A 79 -5.99 -8.29 1.49
CA TRP A 79 -6.24 -7.40 2.62
C TRP A 79 -5.83 -6.01 2.21
N THR A 80 -6.71 -5.03 2.43
CA THR A 80 -6.47 -3.65 2.05
C THR A 80 -6.67 -2.72 3.23
N MET A 81 -5.98 -1.59 3.19
CA MET A 81 -6.26 -0.48 4.09
C MET A 81 -5.94 0.83 3.41
N ASN A 82 -6.70 1.86 3.72
CA ASN A 82 -6.46 3.20 3.22
C ASN A 82 -5.19 3.75 3.87
N ILE A 83 -4.25 4.21 3.05
CA ILE A 83 -3.00 4.81 3.54
C ILE A 83 -3.26 6.28 3.87
N LEU A 84 -2.95 6.68 5.11
CA LEU A 84 -2.90 8.09 5.47
C LEU A 84 -1.54 8.64 5.05
N PRO A 85 -1.52 9.77 4.34
CA PRO A 85 -0.26 10.35 3.87
C PRO A 85 0.68 10.70 5.04
N ALA A 86 1.95 10.43 4.85
CA ALA A 86 3.01 10.87 5.76
C ALA A 86 3.97 11.75 4.99
N TYR A 87 4.35 12.86 5.60
CA TYR A 87 5.23 13.84 4.97
C TYR A 87 6.66 13.33 4.88
N ARG A 88 7.23 13.42 3.67
CA ARG A 88 8.64 13.08 3.42
C ARG A 88 9.24 14.12 2.48
N GLN A 89 9.99 15.03 3.06
CA GLN A 89 10.61 16.13 2.31
C GLN A 89 11.56 15.64 1.23
N GLU A 90 12.27 14.54 1.48
CA GLU A 90 13.22 14.01 0.50
C GLU A 90 12.58 13.56 -0.80
N LEU A 91 11.30 13.22 -0.80
CA LEU A 91 10.60 12.89 -2.05
C LEU A 91 10.52 14.11 -2.95
N GLU A 92 10.21 15.26 -2.39
CA GLU A 92 10.16 16.52 -3.14
C GLU A 92 11.54 16.93 -3.63
N GLU A 93 12.56 16.73 -2.80
CA GLU A 93 13.94 17.08 -3.15
C GLU A 93 14.48 16.18 -4.26
N ASN A 94 14.16 14.88 -4.22
CA ASN A 94 14.64 13.91 -5.19
C ASN A 94 13.81 13.89 -6.48
N LEU A 95 12.58 14.36 -6.43
CA LEU A 95 11.65 14.34 -7.55
C LEU A 95 11.05 15.74 -7.75
N PRO A 96 11.89 16.76 -8.03
CA PRO A 96 11.42 18.15 -8.04
C PRO A 96 10.42 18.44 -9.17
N ASP A 97 10.41 17.65 -10.24
CA ASP A 97 9.52 17.83 -11.36
C ASP A 97 8.17 17.15 -11.18
N GLN A 98 8.01 16.41 -10.09
CA GLN A 98 6.77 15.69 -9.81
C GLN A 98 5.88 16.50 -8.87
N LYS A 99 4.56 16.39 -9.06
CA LYS A 99 3.59 17.22 -8.37
C LYS A 99 3.10 16.55 -7.08
N ASN A 100 3.21 17.29 -5.96
CA ASN A 100 2.65 16.91 -4.66
C ASN A 100 3.16 15.57 -4.13
N VAL A 101 4.46 15.29 -4.33
CA VAL A 101 5.04 14.01 -3.92
C VAL A 101 5.41 13.97 -2.43
N ALA A 102 5.50 15.12 -1.75
CA ALA A 102 5.97 15.18 -0.37
C ALA A 102 5.07 14.38 0.59
N LEU A 103 3.80 14.17 0.26
CA LEU A 103 2.88 13.38 1.06
C LEU A 103 2.78 11.92 0.60
N GLY A 104 3.79 11.44 -0.11
CA GLY A 104 3.82 10.06 -0.59
C GLY A 104 4.25 9.02 0.43
N GLY A 105 4.70 9.42 1.60
CA GLY A 105 5.13 8.49 2.62
C GLY A 105 3.99 7.78 3.33
N PHE A 106 4.30 6.65 3.93
CA PHE A 106 3.35 5.95 4.81
C PHE A 106 4.11 5.23 5.91
N CYS A 107 3.43 5.08 7.05
CA CYS A 107 3.97 4.36 8.18
C CYS A 107 2.79 3.68 8.90
N VAL A 108 2.72 2.36 8.83
CA VAL A 108 1.61 1.56 9.33
C VAL A 108 2.10 0.68 10.46
N LYS A 109 1.46 0.77 11.61
CA LYS A 109 1.72 -0.11 12.74
C LYS A 109 1.16 -1.49 12.43
N ARG A 110 1.94 -2.53 12.69
CA ARG A 110 1.47 -3.89 12.49
C ARG A 110 0.64 -4.36 13.68
N LYS A 111 -0.62 -4.68 13.40
CA LYS A 111 -1.51 -5.33 14.35
C LYS A 111 -1.75 -6.75 13.87
N THR A 112 -1.21 -7.69 14.61
CA THR A 112 -1.16 -9.07 14.18
C THR A 112 -2.47 -9.82 14.31
N GLU A 113 -3.39 -9.36 15.17
CA GLU A 113 -4.64 -10.07 15.41
C GLU A 113 -5.63 -10.00 14.25
N GLN A 114 -5.42 -9.09 13.30
CA GLN A 114 -6.37 -8.86 12.23
C GLN A 114 -6.10 -9.70 10.99
N LEU A 115 -4.91 -10.26 10.87
CA LEU A 115 -4.50 -10.97 9.67
C LEU A 115 -4.29 -12.45 9.96
N PRO A 116 -4.76 -13.34 9.07
CA PRO A 116 -4.43 -14.75 9.17
C PRO A 116 -2.92 -14.96 9.06
N PRO A 117 -2.37 -15.97 9.76
CA PRO A 117 -0.95 -16.29 9.62
C PRO A 117 -0.58 -16.63 8.19
N GLY A 118 0.62 -16.27 7.78
CA GLY A 118 1.13 -16.56 6.45
C GLY A 118 2.04 -15.48 5.92
N ASN A 119 2.48 -15.67 4.69
CA ASN A 119 3.31 -14.71 3.99
C ASN A 119 2.46 -13.87 3.05
N TYR A 120 2.74 -12.58 2.98
CA TYR A 120 1.99 -11.64 2.18
C TYR A 120 2.94 -10.80 1.34
N GLY A 121 2.67 -10.71 0.03
CA GLY A 121 3.32 -9.73 -0.82
C GLY A 121 2.68 -8.36 -0.58
N ILE A 122 3.51 -7.31 -0.54
CA ILE A 122 3.04 -5.95 -0.28
C ILE A 122 2.98 -5.18 -1.59
N ALA A 123 1.85 -4.55 -1.86
CA ALA A 123 1.63 -3.72 -3.03
C ALA A 123 0.90 -2.44 -2.65
N VAL A 124 0.85 -1.49 -3.57
CA VAL A 124 0.11 -0.25 -3.43
C VAL A 124 -0.89 -0.14 -4.57
N LEU A 125 -2.10 0.24 -4.25
CA LEU A 125 -3.15 0.57 -5.20
C LEU A 125 -3.44 2.06 -5.08
N ALA A 126 -3.45 2.77 -6.21
CA ALA A 126 -3.79 4.18 -6.27
C ALA A 126 -5.04 4.37 -7.13
N VAL A 127 -6.01 5.10 -6.62
CA VAL A 127 -7.28 5.35 -7.31
C VAL A 127 -7.45 6.85 -7.49
N HIS A 128 -7.56 7.29 -8.73
CA HIS A 128 -7.81 8.69 -9.03
C HIS A 128 -9.22 9.06 -8.56
N ARG A 129 -9.34 10.12 -7.76
CA ARG A 129 -10.63 10.48 -7.14
C ARG A 129 -11.71 10.83 -8.14
N ILE A 130 -11.34 11.42 -9.26
CA ILE A 130 -12.31 11.91 -10.26
C ILE A 130 -12.54 10.87 -11.34
N SER A 131 -11.48 10.45 -12.05
CA SER A 131 -11.60 9.55 -13.19
C SER A 131 -11.82 8.09 -12.77
N LYS A 132 -11.52 7.76 -11.51
CA LYS A 132 -11.57 6.40 -10.99
C LYS A 132 -10.55 5.46 -11.63
N LEU A 133 -9.57 6.01 -12.33
CA LEU A 133 -8.45 5.25 -12.84
C LEU A 133 -7.74 4.54 -11.68
N LYS A 134 -7.51 3.25 -11.85
CA LYS A 134 -6.82 2.43 -10.87
C LYS A 134 -5.45 2.05 -11.38
N LEU A 135 -4.43 2.35 -10.60
CA LEU A 135 -3.06 1.93 -10.86
C LEU A 135 -2.60 1.11 -9.65
N TRP A 136 -1.86 0.03 -9.90
CA TRP A 136 -1.26 -0.70 -8.80
C TRP A 136 0.14 -1.14 -9.17
N ASN A 137 0.96 -1.37 -8.15
CA ASN A 137 2.28 -1.93 -8.39
C ASN A 137 2.75 -2.66 -7.13
N THR A 138 3.58 -3.66 -7.34
CA THR A 138 4.20 -4.38 -6.24
C THR A 138 5.38 -3.58 -5.70
N THR A 139 5.63 -3.71 -4.40
CA THR A 139 6.82 -3.12 -3.78
C THR A 139 8.03 -4.04 -3.86
N GLY A 140 7.83 -5.29 -4.26
CA GLY A 140 8.87 -6.31 -4.23
C GLY A 140 9.24 -6.80 -2.84
N LYS A 141 8.51 -6.37 -1.83
CA LYS A 141 8.75 -6.76 -0.44
C LYS A 141 7.60 -7.61 0.09
N TYR A 142 7.91 -8.37 1.13
CA TYR A 142 6.97 -9.30 1.73
C TYR A 142 6.95 -9.11 3.23
N MET A 143 5.84 -9.51 3.84
CA MET A 143 5.75 -9.58 5.29
C MET A 143 5.24 -10.96 5.69
N THR A 144 5.60 -11.38 6.87
CA THR A 144 5.13 -12.63 7.44
C THR A 144 4.30 -12.33 8.67
N GLU A 145 3.13 -12.94 8.73
CA GLU A 145 2.29 -12.90 9.92
C GLU A 145 2.39 -14.26 10.61
N GLU A 146 2.88 -14.25 11.83
CA GLU A 146 3.10 -15.50 12.56
C GLU A 146 1.82 -16.00 13.21
N LYS A 147 1.77 -17.30 13.44
CA LYS A 147 0.65 -17.93 14.11
C LYS A 147 0.65 -17.51 15.58
N HIS A 148 -0.47 -17.01 16.05
CA HIS A 148 -0.63 -16.63 17.45
C HIS A 148 -1.08 -17.80 18.28
N VAL A 149 -0.48 -17.89 19.45
CA VAL A 149 -0.75 -18.98 20.39
C VAL A 149 -1.58 -18.45 21.55
#